data_18066faf7fd5e3b689e62853431906ba
#
_entry.id   18066faf7fd5e3b689e62853431906ba
#
_cell.length_a   1.000
_cell.length_b   1.000
_cell.length_c   1.000
_cell.angle_alpha   90.00
_cell.angle_beta   90.00
_cell.angle_gamma   90.00
#
_symmetry.space_group_name_H-M   'P 1'
#
loop_
_entity.id
_entity.type
_entity.pdbx_description
1 polymer ?
#
loop_
_entity_poly.entity_id
_entity_poly.type
_entity_poly.pdbx_seq_one_letter_code
_entity_poly.pdbx_strand_id
1 'polypeptide(L)'
;MEGIIYSVDLIATGGIRALYDLGIAIPDQVSVIGVDNSIYGEICIPTLTSLDNKTFDSSIAACRILIDCLENRTTTRQMILPSAIVVRESTP
;
A
#
# COMPACT_ATOMS: atom_id res chain seq x y z
N MET A 1 17.71 6.63 -12.41
CA MET A 1 16.33 6.21 -12.14
C MET A 1 15.79 6.99 -10.95
N GLU A 2 14.56 7.43 -11.03
CA GLU A 2 13.87 8.12 -9.94
C GLU A 2 12.68 7.29 -9.49
N GLY A 3 12.16 7.57 -8.32
CA GLY A 3 11.00 6.87 -7.77
C GLY A 3 10.03 7.81 -7.10
N ILE A 4 8.75 7.45 -7.16
CA ILE A 4 7.67 8.16 -6.48
C ILE A 4 6.92 7.16 -5.60
N ILE A 5 6.71 7.53 -4.34
CA ILE A 5 5.91 6.75 -3.40
C ILE A 5 4.62 7.53 -3.13
N TYR A 6 3.49 6.87 -3.39
CA TYR A 6 2.18 7.43 -3.10
C TYR A 6 1.61 6.85 -1.81
N SER A 7 0.85 7.63 -1.10
CA SER A 7 0.31 7.24 0.21
C SER A 7 -0.74 6.12 0.14
N VAL A 8 -1.42 5.98 -0.99
CA VAL A 8 -2.35 4.87 -1.24
C VAL A 8 -2.38 4.52 -2.73
N ASP A 9 -2.75 3.28 -3.05
CA ASP A 9 -2.78 2.77 -4.42
C ASP A 9 -3.71 3.57 -5.33
N LEU A 10 -4.85 4.01 -4.82
CA LEU A 10 -5.81 4.77 -5.61
C LEU A 10 -5.19 6.08 -6.15
N ILE A 11 -4.45 6.79 -5.31
CA ILE A 11 -3.74 8.01 -5.72
C ILE A 11 -2.63 7.66 -6.70
N ALA A 12 -1.93 6.55 -6.48
CA ALA A 12 -0.87 6.09 -7.38
C ALA A 12 -1.38 5.84 -8.80
N THR A 13 -2.61 5.36 -8.97
CA THR A 13 -3.19 5.16 -10.31
C THR A 13 -3.31 6.46 -11.09
N GLY A 14 -3.67 7.55 -10.41
CA GLY A 14 -3.67 8.89 -11.01
C GLY A 14 -2.27 9.35 -11.39
N GLY A 15 -1.28 9.09 -10.54
CA GLY A 15 0.12 9.39 -10.83
C GLY A 15 0.65 8.62 -12.03
N ILE A 16 0.35 7.33 -12.13
CA ILE A 16 0.72 6.49 -13.28
C ILE A 16 0.12 7.07 -14.58
N ARG A 17 -1.14 7.47 -14.55
CA ARG A 17 -1.79 8.07 -15.69
C ARG A 17 -1.13 9.39 -16.11
N ALA A 18 -0.80 10.23 -15.15
CA ALA A 18 -0.12 11.49 -15.41
C ALA A 18 1.27 11.26 -16.07
N LEU A 19 2.03 10.29 -15.55
CA LEU A 19 3.33 9.93 -16.13
C LEU A 19 3.18 9.40 -17.56
N TYR A 20 2.16 8.58 -17.79
CA TYR A 20 1.85 8.10 -19.14
C TYR A 20 1.55 9.27 -20.10
N ASP A 21 0.72 10.22 -19.69
CA ASP A 21 0.36 11.38 -20.49
C ASP A 21 1.57 12.28 -20.80
N LEU A 22 2.56 12.30 -19.90
CA LEU A 22 3.81 13.04 -20.08
C LEU A 22 4.87 12.27 -20.89
N GLY A 23 4.57 11.03 -21.30
CA GLY A 23 5.52 10.20 -22.04
C GLY A 23 6.66 9.65 -21.19
N ILE A 24 6.51 9.59 -19.88
CA ILE A 24 7.52 9.07 -18.95
C ILE A 24 7.31 7.57 -18.75
N ALA A 25 8.36 6.78 -19.05
CA ALA A 25 8.30 5.33 -18.95
C ALA A 25 8.38 4.83 -17.49
N ILE A 26 7.50 3.91 -17.12
CA ILE A 26 7.48 3.23 -15.83
C ILE A 26 7.76 1.75 -16.09
N PRO A 27 8.75 1.11 -15.45
CA PRO A 27 9.67 1.65 -14.41
C PRO A 27 10.97 2.25 -14.96
N ASP A 28 11.20 2.29 -16.27
CA ASP A 28 12.52 2.59 -16.85
C ASP A 28 13.04 3.98 -16.44
N GLN A 29 12.18 4.99 -16.46
CA GLN A 29 12.55 6.34 -16.08
C GLN A 29 12.17 6.66 -14.65
N VAL A 30 10.98 6.24 -14.23
CA VAL A 30 10.43 6.47 -12.90
C VAL A 30 9.80 5.19 -12.38
N SER A 31 10.20 4.76 -11.20
CA SER A 31 9.54 3.68 -10.47
C SER A 31 8.42 4.25 -9.60
N VAL A 32 7.31 3.52 -9.50
CA VAL A 32 6.15 3.96 -8.71
C VAL A 32 5.78 2.88 -7.70
N ILE A 33 5.57 3.31 -6.45
CA ILE A 33 5.14 2.44 -5.35
C ILE A 33 3.90 3.04 -4.72
N GLY A 34 2.92 2.19 -4.45
CA GLY A 34 1.73 2.54 -3.69
C GLY A 34 1.72 1.89 -2.30
N VAL A 35 0.62 2.05 -1.59
CA VAL A 35 0.39 1.49 -0.26
C VAL A 35 -1.01 0.90 -0.21
N ASP A 36 -1.18 -0.17 0.52
CA ASP A 36 -2.39 -0.94 0.85
C ASP A 36 -2.58 -2.23 0.07
N ASN A 37 -1.84 -2.47 -1.02
CA ASN A 37 -2.00 -3.69 -1.84
C ASN A 37 -3.46 -3.93 -2.22
N SER A 38 -4.12 -2.90 -2.72
CA SER A 38 -5.52 -2.93 -3.11
C SER A 38 -5.69 -3.45 -4.53
N ILE A 39 -6.95 -3.70 -4.93
CA ILE A 39 -7.28 -4.12 -6.29
C ILE A 39 -6.83 -3.11 -7.35
N TYR A 40 -6.77 -1.84 -7.00
CA TYR A 40 -6.34 -0.79 -7.94
C TYR A 40 -4.92 -1.05 -8.46
N GLY A 41 -4.04 -1.59 -7.62
CA GLY A 41 -2.69 -1.93 -8.02
C GLY A 41 -2.61 -3.12 -8.98
N GLU A 42 -3.61 -3.99 -8.95
CA GLU A 42 -3.68 -5.17 -9.83
C GLU A 42 -4.27 -4.87 -11.20
N ILE A 43 -5.13 -3.86 -11.30
CA ILE A 43 -5.85 -3.54 -12.54
C ILE A 43 -5.24 -2.38 -13.34
N CYS A 44 -4.34 -1.59 -12.76
CA CYS A 44 -3.66 -0.53 -13.50
C CYS A 44 -2.57 -1.07 -14.42
N ILE A 45 -2.14 -0.26 -15.37
CA ILE A 45 -1.09 -0.61 -16.34
C ILE A 45 -0.03 0.50 -16.32
N PRO A 46 1.22 0.17 -15.92
CA PRO A 46 1.70 -1.12 -15.40
C PRO A 46 1.09 -1.45 -14.04
N THR A 47 1.09 -2.75 -13.68
CA THR A 47 0.63 -3.17 -12.35
C THR A 47 1.53 -2.58 -11.28
N LEU A 48 0.94 -2.21 -10.14
CA LEU A 48 1.58 -1.37 -9.14
C LEU A 48 2.24 -2.18 -8.03
N THR A 49 3.53 -1.99 -7.84
CA THR A 49 4.24 -2.43 -6.63
C THR A 49 3.65 -1.69 -5.44
N SER A 50 3.29 -2.40 -4.39
CA SER A 50 2.59 -1.82 -3.26
C SER A 50 3.06 -2.40 -1.93
N LEU A 51 3.04 -1.56 -0.89
CA LEU A 51 3.26 -1.99 0.47
C LEU A 51 1.96 -2.59 1.02
N ASP A 52 2.02 -3.86 1.38
CA ASP A 52 0.90 -4.54 2.03
C ASP A 52 0.99 -4.36 3.54
N ASN A 53 0.16 -3.47 4.07
CA ASN A 53 0.07 -3.17 5.50
C ASN A 53 -0.79 -4.17 6.27
N LYS A 54 -1.28 -5.23 5.61
CA LYS A 54 -2.20 -6.18 6.25
C LYS A 54 -3.40 -5.47 6.87
N THR A 55 -4.02 -4.59 6.09
CA THR A 55 -5.10 -3.71 6.57
C THR A 55 -6.25 -4.50 7.20
N PHE A 56 -6.64 -5.62 6.62
CA PHE A 56 -7.70 -6.47 7.17
C PHE A 56 -7.29 -7.03 8.53
N ASP A 57 -6.11 -7.63 8.64
CA ASP A 57 -5.61 -8.21 9.89
C ASP A 57 -5.39 -7.13 10.96
N SER A 58 -4.88 -5.97 10.54
CA SER A 58 -4.69 -4.82 11.45
C SER A 58 -6.00 -4.31 12.02
N SER A 59 -7.05 -4.27 11.20
CA SER A 59 -8.37 -3.83 11.62
C SER A 59 -8.97 -4.79 12.65
N ILE A 60 -8.86 -6.09 12.41
CA ILE A 60 -9.31 -7.11 13.37
C ILE A 60 -8.54 -6.99 14.69
N ALA A 61 -7.22 -6.86 14.63
CA ALA A 61 -6.38 -6.73 15.81
C ALA A 61 -6.74 -5.47 16.62
N ALA A 62 -6.96 -4.35 15.94
CA ALA A 62 -7.35 -3.09 16.59
C ALA A 62 -8.70 -3.23 17.30
N CYS A 63 -9.69 -3.84 16.67
CA CYS A 63 -10.99 -4.07 17.28
C CYS A 63 -10.89 -4.98 18.52
N ARG A 64 -10.10 -6.05 18.42
CA ARG A 64 -9.90 -6.97 19.57
C ARG A 64 -9.24 -6.26 20.74
N ILE A 65 -8.19 -5.48 20.48
CA ILE A 65 -7.51 -4.71 21.52
C ILE A 65 -8.49 -3.75 22.19
N LEU A 66 -9.28 -3.02 21.41
CA LEU A 66 -10.27 -2.09 21.96
C LEU A 66 -11.30 -2.80 22.84
N ILE A 67 -11.89 -3.88 22.35
CA ILE A 67 -12.89 -4.65 23.10
C ILE A 67 -12.28 -5.20 24.38
N ASP A 68 -11.08 -5.77 24.30
CA ASP A 68 -10.41 -6.33 25.47
C ASP A 68 -10.07 -5.25 26.52
N CYS A 69 -9.68 -4.05 26.08
CA CYS A 69 -9.46 -2.92 26.98
C CYS A 69 -10.76 -2.46 27.65
N LEU A 70 -11.85 -2.39 26.89
CA LEU A 70 -13.16 -1.98 27.43
C LEU A 70 -13.71 -3.00 28.45
N GLU A 71 -13.40 -4.27 28.28
CA GLU A 71 -13.83 -5.35 29.18
C GLU A 71 -12.79 -5.67 30.26
N ASN A 72 -11.74 -4.86 30.37
CA ASN A 72 -10.67 -5.00 31.37
C ASN A 72 -9.90 -6.33 31.28
N ARG A 73 -9.83 -6.97 30.09
CA ARG A 73 -9.11 -8.22 29.89
C ARG A 73 -7.63 -8.00 29.64
N THR A 74 -7.25 -6.81 29.18
CA THR A 74 -5.87 -6.46 28.88
C THR A 74 -5.62 -4.99 29.08
N THR A 75 -4.35 -4.63 29.27
CA THR A 75 -3.88 -3.25 29.27
C THR A 75 -3.05 -2.94 28.02
N THR A 76 -2.91 -3.90 27.13
CA THR A 76 -2.19 -3.72 25.84
C THR A 76 -2.89 -2.68 24.99
N ARG A 77 -2.16 -1.66 24.56
CA ARG A 77 -2.69 -0.56 23.75
C ARG A 77 -1.98 -0.41 22.41
N GLN A 78 -1.04 -1.29 22.13
CA GLN A 78 -0.22 -1.22 20.93
C GLN A 78 0.12 -2.64 20.47
N MET A 79 0.04 -2.85 19.16
CA MET A 79 0.49 -4.06 18.50
C MET A 79 1.17 -3.68 17.18
N ILE A 80 2.31 -4.28 16.91
CA ILE A 80 3.04 -4.09 15.66
C ILE A 80 2.82 -5.33 14.81
N LEU A 81 2.28 -5.13 13.60
CA LEU A 81 2.09 -6.19 12.63
C LEU A 81 3.10 -6.03 11.48
N PRO A 82 3.64 -7.15 10.96
CA PRO A 82 4.57 -7.07 9.84
C PRO A 82 3.87 -6.60 8.58
N SER A 83 4.59 -5.85 7.75
CA SER A 83 4.18 -5.49 6.40
C SER A 83 5.15 -6.06 5.39
N ALA A 84 4.75 -6.09 4.12
CA ALA A 84 5.56 -6.63 3.04
C ALA A 84 5.40 -5.81 1.77
N ILE A 85 6.43 -5.80 0.94
CA ILE A 85 6.35 -5.19 -0.39
C ILE A 85 5.92 -6.27 -1.38
N VAL A 86 4.86 -5.99 -2.12
CA VAL A 86 4.41 -6.83 -3.22
C VAL A 86 4.92 -6.22 -4.52
N VAL A 87 5.96 -6.83 -5.09
CA VAL A 87 6.63 -6.32 -6.30
C VAL A 87 5.80 -6.67 -7.53
N ARG A 88 5.53 -5.66 -8.35
CA ARG A 88 4.83 -5.79 -9.62
C ARG A 88 5.58 -5.03 -10.72
N GLU A 89 4.89 -4.67 -11.79
CA GLU A 89 5.53 -4.10 -12.98
C GLU A 89 6.04 -2.67 -12.82
N SER A 90 5.54 -1.90 -11.85
CA SER A 90 5.88 -0.49 -11.69
C SER A 90 7.26 -0.24 -11.05
N THR A 91 7.94 -1.30 -10.64
CA THR A 91 9.34 -1.27 -10.18
C THR A 91 10.14 -2.36 -10.89
N PRO A 92 11.46 -2.16 -11.02
CA PRO A 92 12.31 -3.19 -11.63
C PRO A 92 12.37 -4.48 -10.83
#